data_25e74fa4b8a84c5fd29ed2d7428bac9b
#
_entry.id   25e74fa4b8a84c5fd29ed2d7428bac9b
#
_cell.length_a   1.000
_cell.length_b   1.000
_cell.length_c   1.000
_cell.angle_alpha   90.00
_cell.angle_beta   90.00
_cell.angle_gamma   90.00
#
_symmetry.space_group_name_H-M   'P 1'
#
loop_
_entity.id
_entity.type
_entity.pdbx_description
1 polymer ?
#
loop_
_entity_poly.entity_id
_entity_poly.type
_entity_poly.pdbx_seq_one_letter_code
_entity_poly.pdbx_strand_id
1 'polypeptide(L)'
;MKKVFALVLALVVLTGCSAGSEDLDRAMQLRTALQSGGCSFDAKITADYGDKIYTFQMACTANSGGELHFCVTEPESISDICGSISAQGGALTFEDTLLEFPLLADGQASPISAPWLLIRSLQGGYLTSAGMEGEYLRLQVDDSFEENDLTLTVWLNDLNQPVSADILYAGRRILSITVHNFTLL
;
A
#
# COMPACT_ATOMS: atom_id res chain seq x y z
N MET A 1 -45.20 -29.13 -9.96
CA MET A 1 -44.80 -28.02 -9.07
C MET A 1 -43.47 -28.28 -8.36
N LYS A 2 -43.23 -29.45 -7.71
CA LYS A 2 -41.94 -29.74 -7.01
C LYS A 2 -40.69 -29.69 -7.91
N LYS A 3 -40.79 -30.12 -9.19
CA LYS A 3 -39.64 -30.12 -10.16
C LYS A 3 -39.30 -28.71 -10.67
N VAL A 4 -40.28 -27.80 -10.79
CA VAL A 4 -40.06 -26.42 -11.21
C VAL A 4 -39.42 -25.63 -10.05
N PHE A 5 -39.83 -25.89 -8.79
CA PHE A 5 -39.24 -25.26 -7.61
C PHE A 5 -37.76 -25.63 -7.41
N ALA A 6 -37.40 -26.90 -7.66
CA ALA A 6 -36.03 -27.38 -7.62
C ALA A 6 -35.15 -26.74 -8.71
N LEU A 7 -35.70 -26.50 -9.90
CA LEU A 7 -34.96 -25.86 -11.00
C LEU A 7 -34.70 -24.37 -10.71
N VAL A 8 -35.68 -23.65 -10.16
CA VAL A 8 -35.53 -22.25 -9.75
C VAL A 8 -34.53 -22.10 -8.62
N LEU A 9 -34.55 -23.02 -7.63
CA LEU A 9 -33.59 -23.00 -6.53
C LEU A 9 -32.16 -23.29 -7.00
N ALA A 10 -31.97 -24.17 -7.98
CA ALA A 10 -30.66 -24.45 -8.58
C ALA A 10 -30.11 -23.26 -9.39
N LEU A 11 -30.98 -22.47 -10.05
CA LEU A 11 -30.53 -21.27 -10.78
C LEU A 11 -30.06 -20.13 -9.84
N VAL A 12 -30.67 -19.99 -8.66
CA VAL A 12 -30.29 -18.96 -7.69
C VAL A 12 -28.92 -19.25 -7.04
N VAL A 13 -28.52 -20.51 -6.93
CA VAL A 13 -27.21 -20.89 -6.36
C VAL A 13 -26.05 -20.63 -7.33
N LEU A 14 -26.32 -20.53 -8.65
CA LEU A 14 -25.29 -20.30 -9.67
C LEU A 14 -24.91 -18.84 -9.89
N THR A 15 -25.62 -17.87 -9.32
CA THR A 15 -25.34 -16.43 -9.47
C THR A 15 -24.45 -15.82 -8.38
N GLY A 16 -23.91 -16.64 -7.45
CA GLY A 16 -23.31 -16.17 -6.20
C GLY A 16 -21.78 -15.93 -6.18
N CYS A 17 -21.02 -16.05 -7.28
CA CYS A 17 -19.56 -16.05 -7.21
C CYS A 17 -18.81 -15.11 -8.17
N SER A 18 -19.43 -14.09 -8.76
CA SER A 18 -18.72 -13.24 -9.74
C SER A 18 -18.08 -11.97 -9.14
N ALA A 19 -18.63 -11.39 -8.07
CA ALA A 19 -18.14 -10.14 -7.51
C ALA A 19 -16.69 -10.25 -6.95
N GLY A 20 -16.37 -11.33 -6.24
CA GLY A 20 -15.03 -11.50 -5.67
C GLY A 20 -13.90 -11.79 -6.67
N SER A 21 -14.24 -12.28 -7.89
CA SER A 21 -13.24 -12.49 -8.94
C SER A 21 -12.84 -11.18 -9.63
N GLU A 22 -13.78 -10.28 -9.84
CA GLU A 22 -13.55 -8.98 -10.50
C GLU A 22 -12.68 -8.07 -9.62
N ASP A 23 -12.95 -8.02 -8.31
CA ASP A 23 -12.16 -7.26 -7.35
C ASP A 23 -10.71 -7.76 -7.27
N LEU A 24 -10.53 -9.08 -7.27
CA LEU A 24 -9.21 -9.70 -7.32
C LEU A 24 -8.49 -9.40 -8.64
N ASP A 25 -9.18 -9.48 -9.77
CA ASP A 25 -8.63 -9.18 -11.08
C ASP A 25 -8.14 -7.72 -11.18
N ARG A 26 -8.89 -6.77 -10.61
CA ARG A 26 -8.49 -5.36 -10.49
C ARG A 26 -7.20 -5.18 -9.69
N ALA A 27 -7.09 -5.86 -8.55
CA ALA A 27 -5.88 -5.85 -7.73
C ALA A 27 -4.67 -6.45 -8.47
N MET A 28 -4.87 -7.54 -9.20
CA MET A 28 -3.83 -8.20 -9.97
C MET A 28 -3.39 -7.40 -11.20
N GLN A 29 -4.29 -6.64 -11.82
CA GLN A 29 -3.95 -5.69 -12.90
C GLN A 29 -3.01 -4.59 -12.40
N LEU A 30 -3.33 -3.96 -11.26
CA LEU A 30 -2.46 -2.97 -10.63
C LEU A 30 -1.07 -3.58 -10.32
N ARG A 31 -1.03 -4.76 -9.71
CA ARG A 31 0.22 -5.49 -9.43
C ARG A 31 1.06 -5.68 -10.67
N THR A 32 0.46 -6.17 -11.75
CA THR A 32 1.15 -6.40 -13.02
C THR A 32 1.71 -5.10 -13.60
N ALA A 33 0.94 -4.01 -13.54
CA ALA A 33 1.39 -2.71 -14.02
C ALA A 33 2.60 -2.20 -13.21
N LEU A 34 2.54 -2.28 -11.87
CA LEU A 34 3.63 -1.88 -10.98
C LEU A 34 4.92 -2.72 -11.18
N GLN A 35 4.77 -4.02 -11.45
CA GLN A 35 5.90 -4.91 -11.76
C GLN A 35 6.51 -4.66 -13.14
N SER A 36 5.75 -4.08 -14.07
CA SER A 36 6.20 -3.83 -15.45
C SER A 36 6.90 -2.49 -15.62
N GLY A 37 6.40 -1.42 -14.99
CA GLY A 37 6.87 -0.06 -15.24
C GLY A 37 7.28 0.71 -13.98
N GLY A 38 6.58 0.50 -12.89
CA GLY A 38 6.72 1.34 -11.69
C GLY A 38 5.65 2.43 -11.61
N CYS A 39 5.85 3.41 -10.72
CA CYS A 39 4.91 4.51 -10.52
C CYS A 39 5.56 5.75 -9.92
N SER A 40 4.88 6.89 -10.03
CA SER A 40 5.17 8.11 -9.29
C SER A 40 3.93 8.60 -8.55
N PHE A 41 4.09 9.22 -7.40
CA PHE A 41 3.00 9.75 -6.59
C PHE A 41 3.50 10.68 -5.49
N ASP A 42 2.60 11.48 -4.95
CA ASP A 42 2.82 12.25 -3.72
C ASP A 42 2.18 11.50 -2.55
N ALA A 43 2.92 11.36 -1.45
CA ALA A 43 2.48 10.68 -0.25
C ALA A 43 2.43 11.64 0.94
N LYS A 44 1.27 11.73 1.60
CA LYS A 44 1.17 12.35 2.93
C LYS A 44 1.14 11.22 3.96
N ILE A 45 2.15 11.18 4.80
CA ILE A 45 2.34 10.16 5.84
C ILE A 45 1.95 10.74 7.20
N THR A 46 1.18 9.97 7.97
CA THR A 46 0.89 10.25 9.38
C THR A 46 1.36 9.06 10.20
N ALA A 47 2.28 9.30 11.14
CA ALA A 47 2.78 8.31 12.08
C ALA A 47 2.20 8.59 13.48
N ASP A 48 1.51 7.61 14.04
CA ASP A 48 0.90 7.68 15.37
C ASP A 48 1.63 6.74 16.33
N TYR A 49 2.45 7.32 17.19
CA TYR A 49 3.17 6.61 18.25
C TYR A 49 2.48 6.68 19.63
N GLY A 50 1.21 7.11 19.65
CA GLY A 50 0.43 7.29 20.86
C GLY A 50 0.64 8.68 21.48
N ASP A 51 1.80 8.94 22.04
CA ASP A 51 2.11 10.23 22.68
C ASP A 51 2.44 11.34 21.67
N LYS A 52 2.83 10.98 20.45
CA LYS A 52 3.26 11.91 19.40
C LYS A 52 2.72 11.47 18.04
N ILE A 53 2.20 12.45 17.31
CA ILE A 53 1.78 12.30 15.92
C ILE A 53 2.69 13.14 15.04
N TYR A 54 3.27 12.52 14.03
CA TYR A 54 4.09 13.19 13.02
C TYR A 54 3.39 13.13 11.68
N THR A 55 3.41 14.23 10.95
CA THR A 55 2.86 14.29 9.58
C THR A 55 3.86 14.99 8.68
N PHE A 56 4.11 14.41 7.51
CA PHE A 56 4.99 15.00 6.49
C PHE A 56 4.54 14.53 5.10
N GLN A 57 5.05 15.20 4.06
CA GLN A 57 4.74 14.88 2.67
C GLN A 57 6.03 14.59 1.90
N MET A 58 5.91 13.72 0.91
CA MET A 58 7.02 13.28 0.07
C MET A 58 6.56 13.12 -1.37
N ALA A 59 7.39 13.55 -2.31
CA ALA A 59 7.30 13.13 -3.71
C ALA A 59 8.05 11.81 -3.87
N CYS A 60 7.41 10.80 -4.47
CA CYS A 60 7.90 9.44 -4.55
C CYS A 60 7.93 8.95 -6.00
N THR A 61 8.97 8.16 -6.34
CA THR A 61 9.05 7.43 -7.60
C THR A 61 9.57 6.02 -7.30
N ALA A 62 8.77 5.01 -7.65
CA ALA A 62 9.14 3.61 -7.48
C ALA A 62 9.38 2.95 -8.83
N ASN A 63 10.42 2.12 -8.93
CA ASN A 63 10.69 1.32 -10.12
C ASN A 63 10.08 -0.08 -10.03
N SER A 64 10.07 -0.82 -11.14
CA SER A 64 9.61 -2.20 -11.20
C SER A 64 10.44 -3.18 -10.37
N GLY A 65 11.67 -2.82 -10.03
CA GLY A 65 12.60 -3.61 -9.21
C GLY A 65 12.40 -3.48 -7.70
N GLY A 66 11.41 -2.69 -7.25
CA GLY A 66 11.10 -2.53 -5.84
C GLY A 66 11.97 -1.51 -5.09
N GLU A 67 12.68 -0.65 -5.81
CA GLU A 67 13.36 0.52 -5.23
C GLU A 67 12.46 1.74 -5.33
N LEU A 68 12.41 2.54 -4.27
CA LEU A 68 11.67 3.80 -4.20
C LEU A 68 12.64 4.94 -3.93
N HIS A 69 12.60 5.97 -4.77
CA HIS A 69 13.23 7.26 -4.55
C HIS A 69 12.21 8.24 -3.98
N PHE A 70 12.62 9.07 -3.04
CA PHE A 70 11.75 10.04 -2.41
C PHE A 70 12.47 11.38 -2.17
N CYS A 71 11.69 12.47 -2.11
CA CYS A 71 12.11 13.74 -1.55
C CYS A 71 10.99 14.26 -0.64
N VAL A 72 11.36 14.68 0.57
CA VAL A 72 10.42 15.32 1.51
C VAL A 72 10.06 16.71 0.98
N THR A 73 8.78 17.02 0.92
CA THR A 73 8.24 18.29 0.43
C THR A 73 7.64 19.15 1.54
N GLU A 74 7.18 18.54 2.62
CA GLU A 74 6.63 19.22 3.82
C GLU A 74 6.96 18.45 5.10
N PRO A 75 7.16 19.12 6.23
CA PRO A 75 7.24 20.57 6.42
C PRO A 75 8.56 21.17 5.90
N GLU A 76 8.61 22.48 5.70
CA GLU A 76 9.78 23.20 5.17
C GLU A 76 11.06 22.95 5.98
N SER A 77 10.94 22.67 7.28
CA SER A 77 12.10 22.41 8.18
C SER A 77 12.88 21.12 7.85
N ILE A 78 12.30 20.22 7.08
CA ILE A 78 12.91 18.97 6.63
C ILE A 78 12.70 18.74 5.12
N SER A 79 12.25 19.75 4.39
CA SER A 79 12.17 19.71 2.95
C SER A 79 13.58 19.52 2.35
N ASP A 80 13.64 19.00 1.13
CA ASP A 80 14.87 18.68 0.42
C ASP A 80 15.69 17.48 1.00
N ILE A 81 15.23 16.82 2.07
CA ILE A 81 15.75 15.50 2.42
C ILE A 81 15.30 14.53 1.33
N CYS A 82 16.23 14.06 0.52
CA CYS A 82 15.98 13.08 -0.53
C CYS A 82 16.71 11.78 -0.23
N GLY A 83 16.20 10.67 -0.77
CA GLY A 83 16.85 9.39 -0.58
C GLY A 83 16.26 8.28 -1.42
N SER A 84 16.69 7.06 -1.13
CA SER A 84 16.16 5.84 -1.72
C SER A 84 15.96 4.76 -0.67
N ILE A 85 15.01 3.87 -0.94
CA ILE A 85 14.65 2.74 -0.08
C ILE A 85 14.53 1.51 -0.97
N SER A 86 15.12 0.41 -0.50
CA SER A 86 15.05 -0.91 -1.12
C SER A 86 14.88 -1.99 -0.06
N ALA A 87 14.81 -3.25 -0.45
CA ALA A 87 14.75 -4.39 0.47
C ALA A 87 16.00 -4.52 1.38
N GLN A 88 17.13 -3.91 1.00
CA GLN A 88 18.38 -3.92 1.76
C GLN A 88 18.45 -2.83 2.84
N GLY A 89 17.57 -1.85 2.80
CA GLY A 89 17.55 -0.70 3.68
C GLY A 89 17.29 0.60 2.94
N GLY A 90 17.41 1.70 3.65
CA GLY A 90 17.25 3.03 3.10
C GLY A 90 18.51 3.87 3.30
N ALA A 91 18.69 4.82 2.39
CA ALA A 91 19.70 5.86 2.49
C ALA A 91 19.05 7.21 2.18
N LEU A 92 19.44 8.25 2.90
CA LEU A 92 19.01 9.62 2.64
C LEU A 92 20.20 10.57 2.66
N THR A 93 20.07 11.65 1.93
CA THR A 93 21.05 12.73 1.91
C THR A 93 20.45 13.97 2.53
N PHE A 94 21.17 14.57 3.45
CA PHE A 94 20.86 15.85 4.07
C PHE A 94 22.14 16.69 4.18
N GLU A 95 22.15 17.90 3.64
CA GLU A 95 23.32 18.81 3.63
C GLU A 95 24.62 18.10 3.23
N ASP A 96 24.60 17.38 2.10
CA ASP A 96 25.73 16.59 1.56
C ASP A 96 26.18 15.41 2.45
N THR A 97 25.46 15.10 3.52
CA THR A 97 25.73 13.95 4.38
C THR A 97 24.82 12.79 4.03
N LEU A 98 25.41 11.65 3.68
CA LEU A 98 24.70 10.40 3.46
C LEU A 98 24.43 9.70 4.80
N LEU A 99 23.19 9.37 5.10
CA LEU A 99 22.77 8.62 6.26
C LEU A 99 22.07 7.34 5.81
N GLU A 100 22.51 6.20 6.32
CA GLU A 100 21.85 4.92 6.11
C GLU A 100 20.92 4.60 7.29
N PHE A 101 19.77 3.99 7.00
CA PHE A 101 18.84 3.58 8.05
C PHE A 101 18.21 2.22 7.73
N PRO A 102 17.87 1.42 8.76
CA PRO A 102 17.15 0.18 8.56
C PRO A 102 15.67 0.47 8.27
N LEU A 103 15.00 -0.45 7.57
CA LEU A 103 13.56 -0.34 7.27
C LEU A 103 12.70 -0.43 8.54
N LEU A 104 13.17 -1.24 9.49
CA LEU A 104 12.57 -1.41 10.81
C LEU A 104 13.59 -1.06 11.87
N ALA A 105 13.21 -0.22 12.82
CA ALA A 105 13.97 0.08 14.02
C ALA A 105 13.17 -0.41 15.24
N ASP A 106 13.74 -1.32 16.03
CA ASP A 106 13.11 -1.93 17.22
C ASP A 106 11.72 -2.55 16.94
N GLY A 107 11.56 -3.18 15.76
CA GLY A 107 10.30 -3.78 15.34
C GLY A 107 9.25 -2.77 14.88
N GLN A 108 9.59 -1.49 14.74
CA GLN A 108 8.69 -0.44 14.23
C GLN A 108 9.15 0.03 12.85
N ALA A 109 8.20 0.13 11.94
CA ALA A 109 8.48 0.70 10.62
C ALA A 109 8.82 2.19 10.76
N SER A 110 9.93 2.61 10.15
CA SER A 110 10.24 4.02 10.02
C SER A 110 9.15 4.72 9.18
N PRO A 111 8.63 5.90 9.61
CA PRO A 111 7.62 6.61 8.83
C PRO A 111 8.04 6.90 7.39
N ILE A 112 9.35 7.12 7.17
CA ILE A 112 9.91 7.41 5.85
C ILE A 112 9.84 6.17 4.91
N SER A 113 9.76 4.95 5.47
CA SER A 113 9.60 3.73 4.67
C SER A 113 8.15 3.41 4.29
N ALA A 114 7.16 4.16 4.80
CA ALA A 114 5.75 3.89 4.53
C ALA A 114 5.38 3.84 3.03
N PRO A 115 5.82 4.78 2.16
CA PRO A 115 5.53 4.71 0.72
C PRO A 115 6.16 3.50 0.05
N TRP A 116 7.36 3.11 0.48
CA TRP A 116 8.03 1.91 -0.03
C TRP A 116 7.28 0.63 0.37
N LEU A 117 6.85 0.53 1.65
CA LEU A 117 6.04 -0.58 2.14
C LEU A 117 4.74 -0.72 1.33
N LEU A 118 4.06 0.40 1.03
CA LEU A 118 2.86 0.41 0.20
C LEU A 118 3.13 -0.21 -1.18
N ILE A 119 4.13 0.30 -1.90
CA ILE A 119 4.40 -0.17 -3.27
C ILE A 119 4.93 -1.61 -3.27
N ARG A 120 5.85 -1.97 -2.37
CA ARG A 120 6.34 -3.34 -2.22
C ARG A 120 5.19 -4.33 -1.97
N SER A 121 4.28 -4.00 -1.07
CA SER A 121 3.14 -4.86 -0.75
C SER A 121 2.20 -5.02 -1.94
N LEU A 122 1.93 -3.95 -2.69
CA LEU A 122 1.15 -4.03 -3.92
C LEU A 122 1.85 -4.85 -5.01
N GLN A 123 3.18 -4.76 -5.14
CA GLN A 123 3.96 -5.54 -6.10
C GLN A 123 4.05 -7.03 -5.75
N GLY A 124 4.17 -7.40 -4.47
CA GLY A 124 4.55 -8.77 -4.11
C GLY A 124 3.94 -9.33 -2.82
N GLY A 125 3.22 -8.54 -2.02
CA GLY A 125 2.61 -9.00 -0.77
C GLY A 125 1.49 -10.02 -0.98
N TYR A 126 1.12 -10.73 0.08
CA TYR A 126 0.05 -11.74 0.06
C TYR A 126 -1.30 -11.06 0.17
N LEU A 127 -2.06 -11.03 -0.94
CA LEU A 127 -3.41 -10.48 -0.96
C LEU A 127 -4.36 -11.45 -0.23
N THR A 128 -4.78 -11.07 0.97
CA THR A 128 -5.65 -11.90 1.84
C THR A 128 -7.12 -11.62 1.64
N SER A 129 -7.49 -10.39 1.24
CA SER A 129 -8.85 -10.07 0.84
C SER A 129 -8.90 -8.91 -0.15
N ALA A 130 -9.94 -8.92 -0.99
CA ALA A 130 -10.33 -7.82 -1.86
C ALA A 130 -11.85 -7.68 -1.83
N GLY A 131 -12.38 -6.47 -1.75
CA GLY A 131 -13.81 -6.21 -1.75
C GLY A 131 -14.13 -4.73 -1.69
N MET A 132 -15.32 -4.35 -2.15
CA MET A 132 -15.76 -2.95 -2.16
C MET A 132 -16.09 -2.46 -0.75
N GLU A 133 -15.57 -1.27 -0.41
CA GLU A 133 -15.90 -0.51 0.78
C GLU A 133 -16.33 0.90 0.37
N GLY A 134 -17.65 1.14 0.32
CA GLY A 134 -18.19 2.36 -0.28
C GLY A 134 -17.89 2.42 -1.78
N GLU A 135 -17.21 3.47 -2.21
CA GLU A 135 -16.79 3.67 -3.62
C GLU A 135 -15.36 3.14 -3.91
N TYR A 136 -14.65 2.65 -2.89
CA TYR A 136 -13.27 2.20 -3.03
C TYR A 136 -13.17 0.68 -3.02
N LEU A 137 -12.24 0.14 -3.80
CA LEU A 137 -11.82 -1.25 -3.67
C LEU A 137 -10.81 -1.34 -2.52
N ARG A 138 -11.22 -1.98 -1.44
CA ARG A 138 -10.37 -2.24 -0.27
C ARG A 138 -9.61 -3.56 -0.46
N LEU A 139 -8.30 -3.48 -0.36
CA LEU A 139 -7.40 -4.63 -0.36
C LEU A 139 -6.79 -4.82 1.02
N GLN A 140 -6.65 -6.06 1.43
CA GLN A 140 -5.83 -6.42 2.59
C GLN A 140 -4.64 -7.24 2.13
N VAL A 141 -3.45 -6.80 2.50
CA VAL A 141 -2.19 -7.38 2.05
C VAL A 141 -1.31 -7.64 3.26
N ASP A 142 -0.84 -8.87 3.40
CA ASP A 142 0.13 -9.25 4.42
C ASP A 142 1.53 -9.26 3.81
N ASP A 143 2.52 -8.74 4.54
CA ASP A 143 3.92 -8.74 4.11
C ASP A 143 4.50 -10.16 4.14
N SER A 144 4.15 -10.96 5.16
CA SER A 144 4.47 -12.39 5.27
C SER A 144 3.35 -13.16 6.00
N PHE A 145 3.57 -14.45 6.27
CA PHE A 145 2.66 -15.27 7.08
C PHE A 145 3.15 -15.48 8.52
N GLU A 146 4.10 -14.65 8.98
CA GLU A 146 4.63 -14.76 10.33
C GLU A 146 3.75 -13.99 11.33
N GLU A 147 3.75 -14.45 12.57
CA GLU A 147 3.03 -13.77 13.66
C GLU A 147 3.72 -12.43 13.96
N ASN A 148 2.98 -11.33 14.04
CA ASN A 148 3.44 -9.94 14.22
C ASN A 148 4.04 -9.26 12.99
N ASP A 149 3.71 -9.72 11.80
CA ASP A 149 4.08 -9.03 10.57
C ASP A 149 3.25 -7.76 10.31
N LEU A 150 3.72 -7.02 9.32
CA LEU A 150 3.02 -5.86 8.82
C LEU A 150 1.85 -6.29 7.95
N THR A 151 0.67 -5.76 8.27
CA THR A 151 -0.53 -5.88 7.45
C THR A 151 -0.87 -4.52 6.88
N LEU A 152 -1.15 -4.46 5.59
CA LEU A 152 -1.59 -3.24 4.93
C LEU A 152 -3.06 -3.36 4.54
N THR A 153 -3.81 -2.30 4.80
CA THR A 153 -5.11 -2.08 4.18
C THR A 153 -4.95 -0.96 3.17
N VAL A 154 -5.29 -1.22 1.91
CA VAL A 154 -5.12 -0.25 0.82
C VAL A 154 -6.46 0.00 0.16
N TRP A 155 -6.81 1.24 -0.12
CA TRP A 155 -8.01 1.64 -0.84
C TRP A 155 -7.64 2.15 -2.23
N LEU A 156 -8.28 1.58 -3.25
CA LEU A 156 -8.12 1.96 -4.65
C LEU A 156 -9.37 2.67 -5.14
N ASN A 157 -9.20 3.67 -6.00
CA ASN A 157 -10.30 4.32 -6.70
C ASN A 157 -10.80 3.46 -7.88
N ASP A 158 -11.75 3.99 -8.65
CA ASP A 158 -12.32 3.37 -9.85
C ASP A 158 -11.31 3.17 -11.00
N LEU A 159 -10.23 3.94 -11.00
CA LEU A 159 -9.10 3.80 -11.94
C LEU A 159 -8.03 2.79 -11.46
N ASN A 160 -8.29 2.02 -10.41
CA ASN A 160 -7.35 1.10 -9.75
C ASN A 160 -6.08 1.79 -9.22
N GLN A 161 -6.16 3.07 -8.85
CA GLN A 161 -5.05 3.81 -8.27
C GLN A 161 -5.19 3.85 -6.75
N PRO A 162 -4.12 3.62 -5.98
CA PRO A 162 -4.16 3.78 -4.54
C PRO A 162 -4.44 5.23 -4.16
N VAL A 163 -5.39 5.44 -3.24
CA VAL A 163 -5.75 6.76 -2.69
C VAL A 163 -5.39 6.87 -1.21
N SER A 164 -5.38 5.76 -0.50
CA SER A 164 -4.93 5.71 0.89
C SER A 164 -4.47 4.31 1.27
N ALA A 165 -3.68 4.24 2.35
CA ALA A 165 -3.30 2.99 2.98
C ALA A 165 -3.10 3.17 4.48
N ASP A 166 -3.44 2.13 5.24
CA ASP A 166 -3.08 1.98 6.63
C ASP A 166 -2.09 0.83 6.79
N ILE A 167 -1.02 1.06 7.53
CA ILE A 167 -0.02 0.06 7.88
C ILE A 167 -0.22 -0.30 9.35
N LEU A 168 -0.48 -1.59 9.59
CA LEU A 168 -0.72 -2.14 10.89
C LEU A 168 0.44 -3.05 11.32
N TYR A 169 0.79 -3.00 12.59
CA TYR A 169 1.71 -3.92 13.24
C TYR A 169 1.01 -4.54 14.44
N ALA A 170 0.99 -5.86 14.54
CA ALA A 170 0.25 -6.59 15.57
C ALA A 170 -1.22 -6.11 15.73
N GLY A 171 -1.88 -5.83 14.61
CA GLY A 171 -3.27 -5.36 14.56
C GLY A 171 -3.47 -3.89 14.96
N ARG A 172 -2.42 -3.16 15.35
CA ARG A 172 -2.47 -1.73 15.64
C ARG A 172 -2.00 -0.92 14.44
N ARG A 173 -2.79 0.06 14.02
CA ARG A 173 -2.37 1.02 12.99
C ARG A 173 -1.24 1.89 13.55
N ILE A 174 -0.10 1.88 12.86
CA ILE A 174 1.09 2.64 13.19
C ILE A 174 1.34 3.78 12.21
N LEU A 175 0.99 3.59 10.93
CA LEU A 175 1.18 4.58 9.87
C LEU A 175 -0.08 4.65 9.01
N SER A 176 -0.40 5.85 8.54
CA SER A 176 -1.41 6.09 7.51
C SER A 176 -0.80 6.88 6.37
N ILE A 177 -1.19 6.54 5.15
CA ILE A 177 -0.73 7.18 3.93
C ILE A 177 -1.96 7.71 3.18
N THR A 178 -1.92 8.97 2.75
CA THR A 178 -2.82 9.47 1.71
C THR A 178 -2.00 9.67 0.44
N VAL A 179 -2.48 9.15 -0.68
CA VAL A 179 -1.79 9.16 -1.97
C VAL A 179 -2.46 10.17 -2.89
N HIS A 180 -1.67 11.03 -3.53
CA HIS A 180 -2.10 11.99 -4.53
C HIS A 180 -1.28 11.83 -5.81
N ASN A 181 -1.80 12.31 -6.94
CA ASN A 181 -1.09 12.38 -8.22
C ASN A 181 -0.46 11.04 -8.67
N PHE A 182 -1.12 9.93 -8.34
CA PHE A 182 -0.61 8.61 -8.70
C PHE A 182 -0.60 8.40 -10.20
N THR A 183 0.54 7.98 -10.75
CA THR A 183 0.74 7.72 -12.17
C THR A 183 1.60 6.47 -12.37
N LEU A 184 1.16 5.54 -13.20
CA LEU A 184 1.97 4.41 -13.68
C LEU A 184 2.97 4.91 -14.74
N LEU A 185 4.20 4.36 -14.72
CA LEU A 185 5.30 4.74 -15.62
C LEU A 185 5.50 3.72 -16.73
#